data_821e14fcf9d5db80ac442d669efc3652
#
_entry.id   821e14fcf9d5db80ac442d669efc3652
#
_cell.length_a   1.000
_cell.length_b   1.000
_cell.length_c   1.000
_cell.angle_alpha   90.00
_cell.angle_beta   90.00
_cell.angle_gamma   90.00
#
_symmetry.space_group_name_H-M   'P 1'
#
loop_
_entity.id
_entity.type
_entity.pdbx_description
1 polymer ?
#
loop_
_entity_poly.entity_id
_entity_poly.type
_entity_poly.pdbx_seq_one_letter_code
_entity_poly.pdbx_strand_id
1 'polypeptide(L)'
;IQESNAEKSLQSIRNMLSSEAVVIRQGNHETIPTTALVPGDIVVIRAGDRIPADLRVIEAHNLRVEEAILTGESTVVEKSTEALSGELPLGDRTNLLFSGTTVSSGGGKGLVVATGGDTELGHINQMMSDIEKHRTPLLVQMDKLGKAIFIIILVMMAALFVFSLLFRDMPVSELMLSLISLAVASVPEGLPAIISIILSLGVQTMARQKAIIRKLPTVETLGAMTVICSDKTGTLTMNEMTVKAVITADKVYQVEIDSYKPVSNIHPINEPAPITITPSTHHRPV
;
A
#
# COMPACT_ATOMS: atom_id res chain seq x y z
N ILE A 1 -11.42 11.00 -17.83
CA ILE A 1 -10.47 12.03 -18.33
C ILE A 1 -9.73 12.69 -17.15
N GLN A 2 -10.41 13.11 -16.07
CA GLN A 2 -9.75 13.73 -14.91
C GLN A 2 -8.86 12.75 -14.12
N GLU A 3 -9.29 11.51 -13.94
CA GLU A 3 -8.54 10.46 -13.25
C GLU A 3 -7.26 10.08 -14.00
N SER A 4 -7.32 10.00 -15.34
CA SER A 4 -6.16 9.78 -16.20
C SER A 4 -5.14 10.92 -16.18
N ASN A 5 -5.59 12.17 -16.03
CA ASN A 5 -4.70 13.32 -15.92
C ASN A 5 -4.02 13.39 -14.55
N ALA A 6 -4.72 13.04 -13.47
CA ALA A 6 -4.13 12.93 -12.13
C ALA A 6 -3.09 11.80 -12.06
N GLU A 7 -3.37 10.66 -12.65
CA GLU A 7 -2.41 9.55 -12.75
C GLU A 7 -1.15 9.93 -13.55
N LYS A 8 -1.31 10.62 -14.68
CA LYS A 8 -0.17 11.13 -15.47
C LYS A 8 0.66 12.17 -14.72
N SER A 9 0.01 13.04 -13.95
CA SER A 9 0.72 14.03 -13.12
C SER A 9 1.51 13.36 -11.99
N LEU A 10 0.94 12.34 -11.33
CA LEU A 10 1.64 11.53 -10.34
C LEU A 10 2.80 10.73 -10.94
N GLN A 11 2.63 10.22 -12.16
CA GLN A 11 3.69 9.54 -12.91
C GLN A 11 4.84 10.49 -13.24
N SER A 12 4.53 11.72 -13.64
CA SER A 12 5.54 12.76 -13.92
C SER A 12 6.32 13.15 -12.66
N ILE A 13 5.66 13.26 -11.51
CA ILE A 13 6.32 13.52 -10.22
C ILE A 13 7.20 12.34 -9.81
N ARG A 14 6.75 11.10 -10.01
CA ARG A 14 7.57 9.89 -9.78
C ARG A 14 8.82 9.87 -10.67
N ASN A 15 8.71 10.27 -11.91
CA ASN A 15 9.84 10.33 -12.85
C ASN A 15 10.82 11.47 -12.53
N MET A 16 10.35 12.57 -11.91
CA MET A 16 11.21 13.65 -11.41
C MET A 16 12.01 13.27 -10.16
N LEU A 17 11.53 12.26 -9.40
CA LEU A 17 12.20 11.66 -8.26
C LEU A 17 13.03 10.43 -8.68
N SER A 18 13.63 10.45 -9.89
CA SER A 18 14.53 9.38 -10.32
C SER A 18 15.68 9.31 -9.32
N SER A 19 15.74 8.21 -8.58
CA SER A 19 16.85 7.95 -7.67
C SER A 19 18.13 7.78 -8.49
N GLU A 20 19.21 8.38 -8.04
CA GLU A 20 20.55 8.21 -8.62
C GLU A 20 21.32 7.19 -7.79
N ALA A 21 22.27 6.50 -8.42
CA ALA A 21 23.18 5.60 -7.77
C ALA A 21 24.62 5.95 -8.15
N VAL A 22 25.53 5.89 -7.18
CA VAL A 22 26.96 6.05 -7.43
C VAL A 22 27.54 4.66 -7.70
N VAL A 23 28.05 4.45 -8.90
CA VAL A 23 28.64 3.17 -9.32
C VAL A 23 30.14 3.32 -9.58
N ILE A 24 30.85 2.18 -9.50
CA ILE A 24 32.26 2.10 -9.87
C ILE A 24 32.35 1.28 -11.17
N ARG A 25 32.66 1.96 -12.28
CA ARG A 25 32.90 1.34 -13.58
C ARG A 25 34.31 1.66 -14.04
N GLN A 26 35.05 0.64 -14.47
CA GLN A 26 36.46 0.79 -14.92
C GLN A 26 37.35 1.55 -13.92
N GLY A 27 37.07 1.41 -12.62
CA GLY A 27 37.81 2.07 -11.54
C GLY A 27 37.39 3.52 -11.26
N ASN A 28 36.46 4.12 -12.02
CA ASN A 28 35.96 5.46 -11.84
C ASN A 28 34.59 5.46 -11.14
N HIS A 29 34.35 6.48 -10.30
CA HIS A 29 33.06 6.73 -9.71
C HIS A 29 32.18 7.53 -10.68
N GLU A 30 31.03 7.00 -10.99
CA GLU A 30 30.04 7.63 -11.86
C GLU A 30 28.67 7.68 -11.15
N THR A 31 27.95 8.79 -11.27
CA THR A 31 26.56 8.88 -10.82
C THR A 31 25.66 8.62 -12.01
N ILE A 32 24.82 7.59 -11.88
CA ILE A 32 23.89 7.18 -12.94
C ILE A 32 22.48 7.10 -12.40
N PRO A 33 21.46 7.27 -13.26
CA PRO A 33 20.07 6.96 -12.90
C PRO A 33 19.94 5.49 -12.49
N THR A 34 19.17 5.18 -11.45
CA THR A 34 18.96 3.79 -10.99
C THR A 34 18.40 2.87 -12.06
N THR A 35 17.69 3.44 -13.05
CA THR A 35 17.19 2.71 -14.22
C THR A 35 18.27 2.21 -15.18
N ALA A 36 19.49 2.74 -15.06
CA ALA A 36 20.65 2.36 -15.87
C ALA A 36 21.57 1.33 -15.18
N LEU A 37 21.19 0.85 -13.99
CA LEU A 37 21.88 -0.20 -13.27
C LEU A 37 21.71 -1.54 -13.96
N VAL A 38 22.79 -2.30 -14.01
CA VAL A 38 22.81 -3.67 -14.55
C VAL A 38 23.48 -4.63 -13.58
N PRO A 39 23.10 -5.92 -13.58
CA PRO A 39 23.84 -6.93 -12.82
C PRO A 39 25.32 -6.91 -13.15
N GLY A 40 26.17 -6.93 -12.12
CA GLY A 40 27.61 -6.78 -12.24
C GLY A 40 28.16 -5.38 -11.92
N ASP A 41 27.33 -4.35 -11.85
CA ASP A 41 27.76 -3.02 -11.37
C ASP A 41 28.12 -3.06 -9.88
N ILE A 42 29.13 -2.27 -9.49
CA ILE A 42 29.50 -2.06 -8.08
C ILE A 42 28.89 -0.72 -7.64
N VAL A 43 27.95 -0.77 -6.69
CA VAL A 43 27.30 0.41 -6.12
C VAL A 43 27.97 0.81 -4.83
N VAL A 44 28.26 2.10 -4.67
CA VAL A 44 28.75 2.72 -3.43
C VAL A 44 27.56 3.13 -2.59
N ILE A 45 27.55 2.76 -1.31
CA ILE A 45 26.43 2.89 -0.39
C ILE A 45 26.84 3.73 0.81
N ARG A 46 26.02 4.68 1.21
CA ARG A 46 26.22 5.58 2.35
C ARG A 46 24.99 5.66 3.23
N ALA A 47 25.16 6.08 4.46
CA ALA A 47 24.05 6.34 5.37
C ALA A 47 23.06 7.36 4.76
N GLY A 48 21.78 7.03 4.82
CA GLY A 48 20.68 7.80 4.22
C GLY A 48 20.33 7.38 2.79
N ASP A 49 21.17 6.59 2.12
CA ASP A 49 20.87 6.12 0.76
C ASP A 49 19.72 5.10 0.77
N ARG A 50 18.92 5.14 -0.27
CA ARG A 50 17.96 4.08 -0.59
C ARG A 50 18.62 3.10 -1.53
N ILE A 51 18.56 1.83 -1.19
CA ILE A 51 19.17 0.75 -1.99
C ILE A 51 18.44 0.64 -3.34
N PRO A 52 19.15 0.80 -4.47
CA PRO A 52 18.54 0.93 -5.80
C PRO A 52 18.21 -0.40 -6.48
N ALA A 53 18.85 -1.49 -6.07
CA ALA A 53 18.74 -2.82 -6.66
C ALA A 53 19.09 -3.87 -5.59
N ASP A 54 18.93 -5.16 -5.86
CA ASP A 54 19.43 -6.18 -4.94
C ASP A 54 20.94 -6.33 -5.12
N LEU A 55 21.67 -6.18 -4.00
CA LEU A 55 23.12 -6.11 -4.00
C LEU A 55 23.72 -7.17 -3.09
N ARG A 56 24.77 -7.84 -3.54
CA ARG A 56 25.65 -8.64 -2.68
C ARG A 56 26.68 -7.72 -2.02
N VAL A 57 26.71 -7.68 -0.70
CA VAL A 57 27.68 -6.88 0.07
C VAL A 57 29.10 -7.40 -0.18
N ILE A 58 29.98 -6.55 -0.69
CA ILE A 58 31.39 -6.84 -0.93
C ILE A 58 32.33 -6.06 0.01
N GLU A 59 31.84 -4.94 0.55
CA GLU A 59 32.54 -4.15 1.56
C GLU A 59 31.49 -3.54 2.51
N ALA A 60 31.70 -3.63 3.81
CA ALA A 60 30.80 -3.10 4.83
C ALA A 60 31.60 -2.45 5.97
N HIS A 61 31.22 -1.23 6.36
CA HIS A 61 31.77 -0.50 7.49
C HIS A 61 30.62 -0.05 8.40
N ASN A 62 30.34 -0.82 9.45
CA ASN A 62 29.20 -0.62 10.36
C ASN A 62 27.87 -0.41 9.60
N LEU A 63 27.70 -1.12 8.49
CA LEU A 63 26.58 -0.99 7.57
C LEU A 63 25.32 -1.58 8.22
N ARG A 64 24.33 -0.75 8.49
CA ARG A 64 23.05 -1.13 9.04
C ARG A 64 21.93 -0.62 8.15
N VAL A 65 20.95 -1.48 7.89
CA VAL A 65 19.87 -1.24 6.94
C VAL A 65 18.53 -1.50 7.60
N GLU A 66 17.58 -0.62 7.34
CA GLU A 66 16.18 -0.79 7.72
C GLU A 66 15.46 -1.56 6.62
N GLU A 67 15.00 -2.76 6.93
CA GLU A 67 14.38 -3.69 5.99
C GLU A 67 12.88 -3.91 6.27
N ALA A 68 12.27 -3.03 7.06
CA ALA A 68 10.87 -3.12 7.47
C ALA A 68 9.89 -3.29 6.29
N ILE A 69 10.20 -2.70 5.13
CA ILE A 69 9.36 -2.79 3.92
C ILE A 69 9.25 -4.23 3.37
N LEU A 70 10.24 -5.09 3.65
CA LEU A 70 10.28 -6.48 3.17
C LEU A 70 9.99 -7.49 4.28
N THR A 71 10.49 -7.23 5.49
CA THR A 71 10.43 -8.17 6.61
C THR A 71 9.28 -7.87 7.58
N GLY A 72 8.76 -6.64 7.56
CA GLY A 72 7.81 -6.12 8.55
C GLY A 72 8.45 -5.83 9.92
N GLU A 73 9.78 -6.03 10.08
CA GLU A 73 10.49 -5.80 11.33
C GLU A 73 11.13 -4.40 11.35
N SER A 74 10.85 -3.62 12.38
CA SER A 74 11.38 -2.25 12.53
C SER A 74 12.84 -2.20 12.98
N THR A 75 13.44 -3.35 13.32
CA THR A 75 14.83 -3.41 13.77
C THR A 75 15.79 -3.28 12.60
N VAL A 76 16.82 -2.45 12.76
CA VAL A 76 17.88 -2.35 11.76
C VAL A 76 18.73 -3.61 11.75
N VAL A 77 19.05 -4.10 10.55
CA VAL A 77 19.86 -5.30 10.34
C VAL A 77 21.31 -4.88 10.05
N GLU A 78 22.27 -5.45 10.77
CA GLU A 78 23.68 -5.26 10.49
C GLU A 78 24.10 -6.16 9.33
N LYS A 79 24.77 -5.58 8.33
CA LYS A 79 25.16 -6.25 7.12
C LYS A 79 26.64 -6.64 7.16
N SER A 80 26.96 -7.83 6.63
CA SER A 80 28.30 -8.38 6.59
C SER A 80 28.67 -8.90 5.20
N THR A 81 29.96 -9.12 4.98
CA THR A 81 30.50 -9.71 3.74
C THR A 81 30.59 -11.23 3.79
N GLU A 82 30.24 -11.84 4.92
CA GLU A 82 30.41 -13.28 5.12
C GLU A 82 29.49 -14.10 4.18
N ALA A 83 29.99 -15.27 3.79
CA ALA A 83 29.17 -16.20 3.01
C ALA A 83 28.20 -16.92 3.94
N LEU A 84 26.92 -16.90 3.57
CA LEU A 84 25.88 -17.61 4.30
C LEU A 84 25.66 -18.99 3.65
N SER A 85 25.34 -20.00 4.46
CA SER A 85 25.05 -21.36 4.01
C SER A 85 23.59 -21.70 4.19
N GLY A 86 23.00 -22.36 3.19
CA GLY A 86 21.61 -22.79 3.19
C GLY A 86 20.62 -21.72 2.71
N GLU A 87 19.35 -22.12 2.61
CA GLU A 87 18.25 -21.21 2.31
C GLU A 87 17.80 -20.51 3.61
N LEU A 88 18.00 -19.21 3.67
CA LEU A 88 17.62 -18.38 4.82
C LEU A 88 16.44 -17.47 4.48
N PRO A 89 15.57 -17.17 5.46
CA PRO A 89 14.57 -16.10 5.33
C PRO A 89 15.23 -14.78 4.93
N LEU A 90 14.47 -13.87 4.31
CA LEU A 90 14.98 -12.57 3.82
C LEU A 90 15.70 -11.77 4.92
N GLY A 91 15.11 -11.70 6.12
CA GLY A 91 15.67 -10.94 7.26
C GLY A 91 17.01 -11.48 7.78
N ASP A 92 17.31 -12.77 7.55
CA ASP A 92 18.54 -13.42 8.00
C ASP A 92 19.66 -13.35 6.95
N ARG A 93 19.36 -12.86 5.74
CA ARG A 93 20.36 -12.71 4.65
C ARG A 93 21.20 -11.45 4.88
N THR A 94 22.08 -11.50 5.87
CA THR A 94 22.92 -10.36 6.28
C THR A 94 23.94 -9.94 5.21
N ASN A 95 24.20 -10.77 4.22
CA ASN A 95 25.15 -10.50 3.13
C ASN A 95 24.51 -9.93 1.87
N LEU A 96 23.19 -9.67 1.88
CA LEU A 96 22.44 -9.05 0.80
C LEU A 96 21.82 -7.73 1.28
N LEU A 97 21.69 -6.81 0.35
CA LEU A 97 20.93 -5.57 0.46
C LEU A 97 19.80 -5.62 -0.55
N PHE A 98 18.62 -5.24 -0.13
CA PHE A 98 17.43 -5.38 -0.96
C PHE A 98 16.96 -4.02 -1.49
N SER A 99 16.51 -4.03 -2.73
CA SER A 99 15.93 -2.86 -3.39
C SER A 99 14.83 -2.22 -2.53
N GLY A 100 14.84 -0.90 -2.43
CA GLY A 100 13.81 -0.14 -1.72
C GLY A 100 14.03 0.02 -0.22
N THR A 101 14.98 -0.68 0.39
CA THR A 101 15.38 -0.53 1.81
C THR A 101 16.27 0.70 1.99
N THR A 102 16.43 1.17 3.24
CA THR A 102 17.17 2.41 3.54
C THR A 102 18.36 2.13 4.46
N VAL A 103 19.52 2.72 4.15
CA VAL A 103 20.72 2.63 4.97
C VAL A 103 20.56 3.53 6.19
N SER A 104 20.47 2.92 7.38
CA SER A 104 20.34 3.65 8.65
C SER A 104 21.68 4.24 9.12
N SER A 105 22.77 3.48 8.97
CA SER A 105 24.11 3.95 9.37
C SER A 105 25.20 3.18 8.64
N GLY A 106 26.42 3.75 8.68
CA GLY A 106 27.60 3.15 8.05
C GLY A 106 27.62 3.32 6.53
N GLY A 107 28.35 2.44 5.86
CA GLY A 107 28.49 2.46 4.40
C GLY A 107 29.28 1.26 3.89
N GLY A 108 29.36 1.14 2.58
CA GLY A 108 30.06 0.02 1.96
C GLY A 108 29.93 0.01 0.45
N LYS A 109 30.15 -1.17 -0.13
CA LYS A 109 29.98 -1.44 -1.57
C LYS A 109 29.19 -2.72 -1.76
N GLY A 110 28.30 -2.73 -2.73
CA GLY A 110 27.54 -3.91 -3.12
C GLY A 110 27.63 -4.17 -4.62
N LEU A 111 27.71 -5.44 -4.97
CA LEU A 111 27.62 -5.91 -6.35
C LEU A 111 26.15 -6.11 -6.71
N VAL A 112 25.67 -5.49 -7.77
CA VAL A 112 24.31 -5.68 -8.28
C VAL A 112 24.12 -7.13 -8.72
N VAL A 113 23.16 -7.83 -8.12
CA VAL A 113 22.81 -9.22 -8.45
C VAL A 113 21.47 -9.33 -9.16
N ALA A 114 20.51 -8.42 -8.84
CA ALA A 114 19.22 -8.38 -9.51
C ALA A 114 18.71 -6.93 -9.61
N THR A 115 17.95 -6.63 -10.66
CA THR A 115 17.38 -5.30 -10.95
C THR A 115 15.91 -5.40 -11.34
N GLY A 116 15.16 -4.32 -11.12
CA GLY A 116 13.77 -4.20 -11.59
C GLY A 116 12.85 -5.31 -11.09
N GLY A 117 12.24 -6.04 -12.03
CA GLY A 117 11.31 -7.13 -11.74
C GLY A 117 11.92 -8.35 -11.06
N ASP A 118 13.24 -8.56 -11.24
CA ASP A 118 13.96 -9.71 -10.69
C ASP A 118 14.45 -9.47 -9.25
N THR A 119 14.23 -8.29 -8.67
CA THR A 119 14.50 -8.01 -7.25
C THR A 119 13.43 -8.62 -6.36
N GLU A 120 13.74 -8.84 -5.08
CA GLU A 120 12.75 -9.33 -4.11
C GLU A 120 11.52 -8.41 -4.04
N LEU A 121 11.72 -7.08 -4.05
CA LEU A 121 10.63 -6.12 -4.14
C LEU A 121 9.88 -6.21 -5.48
N GLY A 122 10.58 -6.49 -6.57
CA GLY A 122 10.03 -6.73 -7.90
C GLY A 122 9.10 -7.93 -7.93
N HIS A 123 9.52 -9.05 -7.35
CA HIS A 123 8.70 -10.26 -7.21
C HIS A 123 7.41 -10.00 -6.42
N ILE A 124 7.49 -9.23 -5.31
CA ILE A 124 6.31 -8.83 -4.53
C ILE A 124 5.37 -7.98 -5.40
N ASN A 125 5.89 -7.01 -6.14
CA ASN A 125 5.08 -6.17 -7.03
C ASN A 125 4.42 -6.99 -8.15
N GLN A 126 5.12 -7.98 -8.70
CA GLN A 126 4.56 -8.87 -9.72
C GLN A 126 3.43 -9.72 -9.15
N MET A 127 3.62 -10.35 -8.00
CA MET A 127 2.57 -11.09 -7.30
C MET A 127 1.35 -10.20 -7.00
N MET A 128 1.56 -8.92 -6.66
CA MET A 128 0.46 -7.97 -6.44
C MET A 128 -0.23 -7.55 -7.75
N SER A 129 0.49 -7.48 -8.88
CA SER A 129 -0.10 -7.12 -10.18
C SER A 129 -0.95 -8.23 -10.76
N ASP A 130 -0.61 -9.49 -10.46
CA ASP A 130 -1.33 -10.69 -10.90
C ASP A 130 -2.62 -10.93 -10.10
N ILE A 131 -2.82 -10.19 -8.99
CA ILE A 131 -4.09 -10.20 -8.28
C ILE A 131 -5.14 -9.53 -9.18
N GLU A 132 -6.01 -10.34 -9.76
CA GLU A 132 -7.18 -9.86 -10.50
C GLU A 132 -7.92 -8.82 -9.65
N LYS A 133 -8.22 -7.68 -10.26
CA LYS A 133 -9.08 -6.66 -9.65
C LYS A 133 -10.46 -7.27 -9.44
N HIS A 134 -10.66 -7.96 -8.33
CA HIS A 134 -11.95 -8.54 -8.00
C HIS A 134 -13.02 -7.44 -8.02
N ARG A 135 -14.06 -7.66 -8.83
CA ARG A 135 -15.25 -6.81 -8.80
C ARG A 135 -15.92 -6.99 -7.44
N THR A 136 -16.39 -5.90 -6.86
CA THR A 136 -17.09 -5.98 -5.58
C THR A 136 -18.35 -6.85 -5.72
N PRO A 137 -18.80 -7.53 -4.64
CA PRO A 137 -20.00 -8.36 -4.65
C PRO A 137 -21.23 -7.63 -5.19
N LEU A 138 -21.39 -6.33 -4.85
CA LEU A 138 -22.47 -5.47 -5.35
C LEU A 138 -22.44 -5.34 -6.88
N LEU A 139 -21.27 -5.04 -7.46
CA LEU A 139 -21.16 -4.91 -8.92
C LEU A 139 -21.46 -6.21 -9.65
N VAL A 140 -21.07 -7.35 -9.07
CA VAL A 140 -21.41 -8.68 -9.63
C VAL A 140 -22.91 -8.94 -9.54
N GLN A 141 -23.57 -8.60 -8.43
CA GLN A 141 -25.01 -8.75 -8.27
C GLN A 141 -25.77 -7.81 -9.21
N MET A 142 -25.28 -6.58 -9.42
CA MET A 142 -25.85 -5.63 -10.37
C MET A 142 -25.80 -6.13 -11.81
N ASP A 143 -24.65 -6.69 -12.23
CA ASP A 143 -24.52 -7.31 -13.56
C ASP A 143 -25.52 -8.48 -13.75
N LYS A 144 -25.68 -9.32 -12.73
CA LYS A 144 -26.66 -10.41 -12.75
C LYS A 144 -28.09 -9.90 -12.84
N LEU A 145 -28.44 -8.90 -12.03
CA LEU A 145 -29.75 -8.27 -12.04
C LEU A 145 -30.03 -7.63 -13.41
N GLY A 146 -29.08 -6.87 -13.96
CA GLY A 146 -29.19 -6.25 -15.27
C GLY A 146 -29.43 -7.27 -16.38
N LYS A 147 -28.69 -8.39 -16.38
CA LYS A 147 -28.90 -9.49 -17.33
C LYS A 147 -30.27 -10.14 -17.17
N ALA A 148 -30.72 -10.37 -15.93
CA ALA A 148 -32.03 -10.96 -15.66
C ALA A 148 -33.15 -10.05 -16.17
N ILE A 149 -33.10 -8.74 -15.87
CA ILE A 149 -34.07 -7.75 -16.37
C ILE A 149 -34.07 -7.72 -17.89
N PHE A 150 -32.88 -7.70 -18.53
CA PHE A 150 -32.77 -7.70 -19.99
C PHE A 150 -33.44 -8.92 -20.62
N ILE A 151 -33.21 -10.11 -20.06
CA ILE A 151 -33.84 -11.35 -20.55
C ILE A 151 -35.36 -11.30 -20.37
N ILE A 152 -35.85 -10.83 -19.22
CA ILE A 152 -37.29 -10.68 -18.96
C ILE A 152 -37.93 -9.74 -19.96
N ILE A 153 -37.31 -8.58 -20.22
CA ILE A 153 -37.81 -7.60 -21.21
C ILE A 153 -37.87 -8.25 -22.59
N LEU A 154 -36.83 -8.95 -22.99
CA LEU A 154 -36.76 -9.59 -24.31
C LEU A 154 -37.83 -10.66 -24.49
N VAL A 155 -38.06 -11.50 -23.48
CA VAL A 155 -39.12 -12.51 -23.48
C VAL A 155 -40.51 -11.86 -23.51
N MET A 156 -40.71 -10.78 -22.70
CA MET A 156 -41.98 -10.05 -22.69
C MET A 156 -42.26 -9.37 -24.04
N MET A 157 -41.25 -8.76 -24.65
CA MET A 157 -41.38 -8.19 -25.99
C MET A 157 -41.74 -9.23 -27.05
N ALA A 158 -41.07 -10.38 -27.02
CA ALA A 158 -41.36 -11.47 -27.94
C ALA A 158 -42.80 -12.01 -27.77
N ALA A 159 -43.23 -12.16 -26.51
CA ALA A 159 -44.60 -12.60 -26.22
C ALA A 159 -45.65 -11.60 -26.68
N LEU A 160 -45.44 -10.29 -26.42
CA LEU A 160 -46.32 -9.21 -26.86
C LEU A 160 -46.36 -9.09 -28.38
N PHE A 161 -45.21 -9.29 -29.05
CA PHE A 161 -45.10 -9.26 -30.52
C PHE A 161 -45.94 -10.38 -31.11
N VAL A 162 -45.78 -11.64 -30.64
CA VAL A 162 -46.56 -12.81 -31.10
C VAL A 162 -48.02 -12.62 -30.79
N PHE A 163 -48.38 -12.20 -29.58
CA PHE A 163 -49.77 -11.96 -29.22
C PHE A 163 -50.45 -10.92 -30.13
N SER A 164 -49.75 -9.81 -30.43
CA SER A 164 -50.28 -8.75 -31.29
C SER A 164 -50.48 -9.24 -32.73
N LEU A 165 -49.57 -10.06 -33.27
CA LEU A 165 -49.72 -10.66 -34.61
C LEU A 165 -50.91 -11.64 -34.68
N LEU A 166 -51.21 -12.34 -33.61
CA LEU A 166 -52.27 -13.34 -33.60
C LEU A 166 -53.68 -12.79 -33.31
N PHE A 167 -53.77 -11.72 -32.52
CA PHE A 167 -55.04 -11.22 -31.95
C PHE A 167 -55.37 -9.74 -32.33
N ARG A 168 -54.45 -9.06 -33.01
CA ARG A 168 -54.66 -7.63 -33.40
C ARG A 168 -54.19 -7.35 -34.78
N ASP A 169 -55.00 -6.72 -35.62
CA ASP A 169 -54.66 -6.17 -36.93
C ASP A 169 -54.00 -4.82 -36.80
N MET A 170 -52.79 -4.77 -36.17
CA MET A 170 -52.03 -3.52 -36.09
C MET A 170 -50.90 -3.55 -37.13
N PRO A 171 -50.58 -2.39 -37.76
CA PRO A 171 -49.46 -2.27 -38.66
C PRO A 171 -48.15 -2.58 -37.89
N VAL A 172 -47.29 -3.40 -38.49
CA VAL A 172 -46.02 -3.85 -37.85
C VAL A 172 -45.15 -2.70 -37.41
N SER A 173 -45.20 -1.56 -38.09
CA SER A 173 -44.46 -0.33 -37.73
C SER A 173 -44.89 0.26 -36.37
N GLU A 174 -46.18 0.33 -36.13
CA GLU A 174 -46.72 0.81 -34.83
C GLU A 174 -46.42 -0.15 -33.68
N LEU A 175 -46.54 -1.45 -33.97
CA LEU A 175 -46.17 -2.49 -33.02
C LEU A 175 -44.70 -2.39 -32.63
N MET A 176 -43.79 -2.27 -33.58
CA MET A 176 -42.35 -2.09 -33.34
C MET A 176 -42.06 -0.84 -32.51
N LEU A 177 -42.69 0.28 -32.82
CA LEU A 177 -42.50 1.53 -32.07
C LEU A 177 -42.95 1.39 -30.62
N SER A 178 -44.10 0.73 -30.39
CA SER A 178 -44.63 0.45 -29.06
C SER A 178 -43.73 -0.47 -28.23
N LEU A 179 -43.18 -1.51 -28.85
CA LEU A 179 -42.27 -2.45 -28.21
C LEU A 179 -40.94 -1.78 -27.86
N ILE A 180 -40.37 -0.97 -28.74
CA ILE A 180 -39.14 -0.21 -28.46
C ILE A 180 -39.37 0.77 -27.31
N SER A 181 -40.50 1.50 -27.32
CA SER A 181 -40.87 2.42 -26.23
C SER A 181 -40.99 1.69 -24.90
N LEU A 182 -41.62 0.51 -24.90
CA LEU A 182 -41.74 -0.34 -23.70
C LEU A 182 -40.37 -0.83 -23.21
N ALA A 183 -39.49 -1.24 -24.13
CA ALA A 183 -38.15 -1.68 -23.79
C ALA A 183 -37.34 -0.55 -23.12
N VAL A 184 -37.36 0.65 -23.68
CA VAL A 184 -36.66 1.82 -23.10
C VAL A 184 -37.22 2.18 -21.74
N ALA A 185 -38.57 2.21 -21.61
CA ALA A 185 -39.23 2.52 -20.32
C ALA A 185 -38.96 1.48 -19.20
N SER A 186 -38.60 0.26 -19.60
CA SER A 186 -38.34 -0.83 -18.65
C SER A 186 -36.90 -0.85 -18.10
N VAL A 187 -35.99 -0.05 -18.62
CA VAL A 187 -34.61 0.03 -18.15
C VAL A 187 -34.54 0.88 -16.87
N PRO A 188 -34.06 0.34 -15.74
CA PRO A 188 -33.98 1.09 -14.47
C PRO A 188 -32.78 2.04 -14.46
N GLU A 189 -32.86 3.16 -15.19
CA GLU A 189 -31.74 4.12 -15.36
C GLU A 189 -31.33 4.80 -14.04
N GLY A 190 -32.25 4.90 -13.08
CA GLY A 190 -31.98 5.50 -11.77
C GLY A 190 -31.12 4.67 -10.82
N LEU A 191 -30.99 3.37 -11.06
CA LEU A 191 -30.33 2.45 -10.12
C LEU A 191 -28.83 2.77 -9.90
N PRO A 192 -28.00 3.00 -10.94
CA PRO A 192 -26.61 3.38 -10.76
C PRO A 192 -26.44 4.71 -10.00
N ALA A 193 -27.33 5.67 -10.26
CA ALA A 193 -27.29 6.97 -9.58
C ALA A 193 -27.60 6.84 -8.08
N ILE A 194 -28.63 6.07 -7.71
CA ILE A 194 -29.00 5.81 -6.31
C ILE A 194 -27.84 5.12 -5.56
N ILE A 195 -27.22 4.10 -6.17
CA ILE A 195 -26.08 3.40 -5.58
C ILE A 195 -24.93 4.37 -5.35
N SER A 196 -24.58 5.19 -6.34
CA SER A 196 -23.51 6.19 -6.22
C SER A 196 -23.76 7.18 -5.08
N ILE A 197 -25.03 7.62 -4.90
CA ILE A 197 -25.42 8.52 -3.81
C ILE A 197 -25.25 7.81 -2.45
N ILE A 198 -25.74 6.57 -2.31
CA ILE A 198 -25.65 5.81 -1.05
C ILE A 198 -24.18 5.57 -0.68
N LEU A 199 -23.36 5.13 -1.63
CA LEU A 199 -21.93 4.91 -1.39
C LEU A 199 -21.21 6.23 -1.04
N SER A 200 -21.58 7.34 -1.66
CA SER A 200 -21.03 8.66 -1.36
C SER A 200 -21.36 9.12 0.07
N LEU A 201 -22.57 8.87 0.55
CA LEU A 201 -22.95 9.13 1.95
C LEU A 201 -22.16 8.24 2.91
N GLY A 202 -21.91 6.98 2.55
CA GLY A 202 -21.05 6.07 3.30
C GLY A 202 -19.63 6.60 3.43
N VAL A 203 -19.01 7.03 2.31
CA VAL A 203 -17.69 7.66 2.30
C VAL A 203 -17.63 8.90 3.19
N GLN A 204 -18.65 9.76 3.12
CA GLN A 204 -18.72 10.96 3.96
C GLN A 204 -18.76 10.62 5.46
N THR A 205 -19.51 9.60 5.83
CA THR A 205 -19.60 9.14 7.22
C THR A 205 -18.24 8.58 7.69
N MET A 206 -17.56 7.79 6.85
CA MET A 206 -16.23 7.26 7.16
C MET A 206 -15.17 8.37 7.26
N ALA A 207 -15.24 9.37 6.38
CA ALA A 207 -14.34 10.53 6.42
C ALA A 207 -14.47 11.32 7.73
N ARG A 208 -15.69 11.45 8.29
CA ARG A 208 -15.91 12.03 9.61
C ARG A 208 -15.24 11.23 10.73
N GLN A 209 -15.09 9.93 10.55
CA GLN A 209 -14.35 9.03 11.45
C GLN A 209 -12.85 8.93 11.10
N LYS A 210 -12.32 9.90 10.30
CA LYS A 210 -10.92 9.97 9.86
C LYS A 210 -10.47 8.79 8.98
N ALA A 211 -11.39 8.02 8.42
CA ALA A 211 -11.10 6.97 7.45
C ALA A 211 -11.22 7.52 6.02
N ILE A 212 -10.11 7.53 5.29
CA ILE A 212 -10.04 8.04 3.91
C ILE A 212 -10.25 6.90 2.93
N ILE A 213 -11.35 6.93 2.19
CA ILE A 213 -11.68 5.95 1.17
C ILE A 213 -11.33 6.52 -0.20
N ARG A 214 -10.49 5.82 -0.95
CA ARG A 214 -10.04 6.23 -2.30
C ARG A 214 -10.98 5.80 -3.42
N LYS A 215 -11.76 4.73 -3.23
CA LYS A 215 -12.67 4.17 -4.25
C LYS A 215 -14.03 3.93 -3.63
N LEU A 216 -15.10 4.47 -4.24
CA LEU A 216 -16.48 4.32 -3.76
C LEU A 216 -16.89 2.86 -3.48
N PRO A 217 -16.61 1.88 -4.37
CA PRO A 217 -17.01 0.50 -4.13
C PRO A 217 -16.38 -0.15 -2.89
N THR A 218 -15.26 0.39 -2.38
CA THR A 218 -14.58 -0.15 -1.19
C THR A 218 -15.45 -0.04 0.07
N VAL A 219 -16.35 0.93 0.14
CA VAL A 219 -17.27 1.09 1.30
C VAL A 219 -18.15 -0.13 1.46
N GLU A 220 -18.68 -0.66 0.36
CA GLU A 220 -19.50 -1.87 0.37
C GLU A 220 -18.67 -3.09 0.79
N THR A 221 -17.45 -3.22 0.25
CA THR A 221 -16.55 -4.33 0.62
C THR A 221 -16.24 -4.32 2.12
N LEU A 222 -16.02 -3.13 2.71
CA LEU A 222 -15.80 -3.00 4.16
C LEU A 222 -17.00 -3.48 4.98
N GLY A 223 -18.24 -3.21 4.51
CA GLY A 223 -19.46 -3.68 5.17
C GLY A 223 -19.71 -5.18 5.03
N ALA A 224 -19.14 -5.84 4.01
CA ALA A 224 -19.36 -7.26 3.70
C ALA A 224 -18.20 -8.17 4.16
N MET A 225 -17.17 -7.61 4.82
CA MET A 225 -16.02 -8.40 5.26
C MET A 225 -16.39 -9.38 6.37
N THR A 226 -15.89 -10.62 6.23
CA THR A 226 -15.97 -11.68 7.24
C THR A 226 -14.63 -11.96 7.91
N VAL A 227 -13.52 -11.53 7.29
CA VAL A 227 -12.16 -11.74 7.77
C VAL A 227 -11.38 -10.45 7.58
N ILE A 228 -10.64 -10.04 8.61
CA ILE A 228 -9.72 -8.90 8.59
C ILE A 228 -8.31 -9.43 8.82
N CYS A 229 -7.43 -9.27 7.83
CA CYS A 229 -6.00 -9.53 7.98
C CYS A 229 -5.31 -8.17 8.21
N SER A 230 -4.70 -8.00 9.38
CA SER A 230 -4.02 -6.75 9.74
C SER A 230 -2.53 -7.01 9.96
N ASP A 231 -1.71 -6.14 9.42
CA ASP A 231 -0.31 -6.08 9.80
C ASP A 231 -0.15 -5.58 11.24
N LYS A 232 0.91 -5.99 11.91
CA LYS A 232 1.23 -5.60 13.28
C LYS A 232 1.94 -4.24 13.31
N THR A 233 3.04 -4.14 12.56
CA THR A 233 4.00 -3.04 12.66
C THR A 233 3.53 -1.80 11.87
N GLY A 234 3.39 -0.67 12.55
CA GLY A 234 2.87 0.57 11.92
C GLY A 234 1.37 0.58 11.63
N THR A 235 0.65 -0.53 11.91
CA THR A 235 -0.82 -0.65 11.76
C THR A 235 -1.49 -0.84 13.11
N LEU A 236 -1.18 -1.92 13.83
CA LEU A 236 -1.63 -2.14 15.21
C LEU A 236 -0.70 -1.47 16.22
N THR A 237 0.53 -1.25 15.85
CA THR A 237 1.53 -0.52 16.62
C THR A 237 1.92 0.76 15.90
N MET A 238 2.50 1.72 16.62
CA MET A 238 2.94 3.01 16.06
C MET A 238 4.31 2.94 15.38
N ASN A 239 4.94 1.77 15.33
CA ASN A 239 6.32 1.58 14.88
C ASN A 239 7.33 2.45 15.65
N GLU A 240 7.04 2.71 16.93
CA GLU A 240 7.85 3.51 17.82
C GLU A 240 8.22 2.69 19.05
N MET A 241 9.49 2.82 19.51
CA MET A 241 9.93 2.24 20.78
C MET A 241 9.84 3.28 21.88
N THR A 242 9.18 2.92 22.96
CA THR A 242 9.00 3.78 24.13
C THR A 242 9.57 3.12 25.38
N VAL A 243 10.22 3.92 26.22
CA VAL A 243 10.73 3.46 27.52
C VAL A 243 9.55 3.20 28.45
N LYS A 244 9.36 1.96 28.89
CA LYS A 244 8.29 1.56 29.82
C LYS A 244 8.72 1.59 31.26
N ALA A 245 9.98 1.25 31.50
CA ALA A 245 10.55 1.23 32.86
C ALA A 245 12.03 1.60 32.82
N VAL A 246 12.48 2.21 33.90
CA VAL A 246 13.90 2.47 34.14
C VAL A 246 14.28 1.70 35.42
N ILE A 247 15.27 0.82 35.30
CA ILE A 247 15.75 -0.02 36.41
C ILE A 247 17.13 0.50 36.81
N THR A 248 17.24 0.90 38.06
CA THR A 248 18.51 1.24 38.71
C THR A 248 18.89 0.15 39.71
N ALA A 249 20.11 0.23 40.28
CA ALA A 249 20.54 -0.76 41.28
C ALA A 249 19.60 -0.87 42.51
N ASP A 250 18.93 0.22 42.87
CA ASP A 250 18.15 0.32 44.09
C ASP A 250 16.63 0.35 43.85
N LYS A 251 16.16 0.79 42.68
CA LYS A 251 14.72 1.03 42.42
C LYS A 251 14.32 0.74 40.98
N VAL A 252 13.03 0.43 40.79
CA VAL A 252 12.39 0.31 39.48
C VAL A 252 11.38 1.45 39.35
N TYR A 253 11.50 2.19 38.26
CA TYR A 253 10.63 3.31 37.95
C TYR A 253 9.77 2.92 36.74
N GLN A 254 8.48 3.16 36.81
CA GLN A 254 7.58 3.03 35.67
C GLN A 254 7.44 4.39 34.98
N VAL A 255 7.54 4.39 33.67
CA VAL A 255 7.35 5.58 32.85
C VAL A 255 5.91 5.60 32.34
N GLU A 256 5.17 6.63 32.77
CA GLU A 256 3.82 6.87 32.24
C GLU A 256 3.91 7.63 30.92
N ILE A 257 3.49 6.98 29.84
CA ILE A 257 3.58 7.54 28.49
C ILE A 257 2.27 8.21 28.13
N ASP A 258 2.28 9.54 28.07
CA ASP A 258 1.22 10.30 27.43
C ASP A 258 1.66 10.61 26.01
N SER A 259 1.09 9.95 25.01
CA SER A 259 1.57 9.69 23.64
C SER A 259 2.01 10.91 22.80
N TYR A 260 1.90 12.13 23.30
CA TYR A 260 2.24 13.35 22.55
C TYR A 260 2.80 14.49 23.40
N LYS A 261 3.07 14.28 24.67
CA LYS A 261 3.65 15.33 25.51
C LYS A 261 5.13 15.08 25.74
N PRO A 262 6.01 16.08 25.57
CA PRO A 262 7.44 15.95 25.85
C PRO A 262 7.76 15.82 27.37
N VAL A 263 6.75 15.67 28.19
CA VAL A 263 6.85 15.50 29.64
C VAL A 263 6.26 14.14 30.00
N SER A 264 7.11 13.23 30.45
CA SER A 264 6.70 11.92 30.95
C SER A 264 6.80 11.92 32.49
N ASN A 265 5.77 11.43 33.16
CA ASN A 265 5.83 11.21 34.59
C ASN A 265 6.53 9.85 34.87
N ILE A 266 7.49 9.85 35.77
CA ILE A 266 8.18 8.64 36.23
C ILE A 266 7.74 8.37 37.68
N HIS A 267 7.17 7.17 37.88
CA HIS A 267 6.72 6.74 39.23
C HIS A 267 7.60 5.60 39.72
N PRO A 268 8.15 5.68 40.94
CA PRO A 268 8.72 4.49 41.60
C PRO A 268 7.59 3.50 41.89
N ILE A 269 7.79 2.22 41.60
CA ILE A 269 6.73 1.18 41.66
C ILE A 269 6.18 1.00 43.10
N ASN A 270 6.85 1.52 44.14
CA ASN A 270 6.45 1.37 45.52
C ASN A 270 6.28 2.69 46.32
N GLU A 271 6.20 3.85 45.64
CA GLU A 271 6.01 5.15 46.30
C GLU A 271 4.88 5.96 45.65
N PRO A 272 4.04 6.69 46.45
CA PRO A 272 2.83 7.32 45.94
C PRO A 272 3.00 8.68 45.25
N ALA A 273 4.20 9.16 44.98
CA ALA A 273 4.42 10.48 44.37
C ALA A 273 5.16 10.41 43.02
N PRO A 274 4.62 11.02 41.96
CA PRO A 274 5.29 11.09 40.66
C PRO A 274 6.48 12.05 40.68
N ILE A 275 7.60 11.62 40.10
CA ILE A 275 8.72 12.50 39.77
C ILE A 275 8.48 13.04 38.36
N THR A 276 8.16 14.31 38.22
CA THR A 276 8.02 14.97 36.93
C THR A 276 9.40 15.35 36.40
N ILE A 277 9.82 14.74 35.27
CA ILE A 277 11.03 15.14 34.56
C ILE A 277 10.66 16.18 33.53
N THR A 278 11.03 17.44 33.74
CA THR A 278 11.03 18.48 32.73
C THR A 278 12.34 18.38 31.93
N PRO A 279 12.31 18.38 30.58
CA PRO A 279 13.53 18.45 29.79
C PRO A 279 14.27 19.73 30.15
N SER A 280 15.51 19.62 30.65
CA SER A 280 16.36 20.79 30.77
C SER A 280 16.72 21.25 29.37
N THR A 281 16.25 22.44 28.98
CA THR A 281 16.68 23.14 27.78
C THR A 281 18.15 23.56 27.97
N HIS A 282 19.08 22.64 27.79
CA HIS A 282 20.45 23.03 27.53
C HIS A 282 20.55 23.50 26.08
N HIS A 283 20.34 24.80 25.86
CA HIS A 283 20.91 25.49 24.72
C HIS A 283 22.42 25.26 24.76
N ARG A 284 22.96 24.49 23.82
CA ARG A 284 24.35 24.61 23.43
C ARG A 284 24.44 25.86 22.57
N PRO A 285 25.25 26.86 22.92
CA PRO A 285 25.60 27.90 21.96
C PRO A 285 26.44 27.29 20.83
N VAL A 286 26.26 27.86 19.65
CA VAL A 286 26.89 27.55 18.35
C VAL A 286 28.41 27.55 18.47
#